data_3a8b081a0cc49616669f33b215cc0c3c
#
_entry.id   3a8b081a0cc49616669f33b215cc0c3c
#
_cell.length_a   1.000
_cell.length_b   1.000
_cell.length_c   1.000
_cell.angle_alpha   90.00
_cell.angle_beta   90.00
_cell.angle_gamma   90.00
#
_symmetry.space_group_name_H-M   'P 1'
#
loop_
_entity.id
_entity.type
_entity.pdbx_description
1 polymer ?
#
loop_
_entity_poly.entity_id
_entity_poly.type
_entity_poly.pdbx_seq_one_letter_code
_entity_poly.pdbx_strand_id
1 'polypeptide(L)'
;MTKSHQQTPKWPKQTNPSQPLSGKTVLITRAADSNATFRQLLESLGAQVLEMPALEIIPPSSWQALDNNIQNLESFDWLIFTSANGVQYLFQRLDVLGKNIRQFSHLKIAVVGKKTAQFLSHYGISPDFVPPDFIADSLASHFPEQLQGKKILLPRVETGGRDLLVQQLTQKGATVVEVAAYQSVCPEKMDDTVWKAFVNKTIDVITFASSKTVRNFHQILSQTLQHHPHYNLPSLLQPVIIASIGPQTSATCREVLGRVDVEAKEYTLEGLAQSLTEFFQQS
;
A
#
# COMPACT_ATOMS: atom_id res chain seq x y z
N MET A 1 17.53 -6.32 -62.71
CA MET A 1 16.16 -6.32 -62.16
C MET A 1 16.29 -6.13 -60.65
N THR A 2 16.25 -4.89 -60.20
CA THR A 2 16.37 -4.48 -58.79
C THR A 2 14.98 -4.38 -58.19
N LYS A 3 14.67 -5.24 -57.22
CA LYS A 3 13.41 -5.17 -56.47
C LYS A 3 13.55 -4.10 -55.38
N SER A 4 12.85 -2.98 -55.57
CA SER A 4 12.66 -1.95 -54.54
C SER A 4 11.76 -2.47 -53.43
N HIS A 5 12.28 -2.54 -52.18
CA HIS A 5 11.50 -2.76 -50.99
C HIS A 5 10.77 -1.45 -50.65
N GLN A 6 9.49 -1.41 -50.90
CA GLN A 6 8.61 -0.35 -50.37
C GLN A 6 8.42 -0.60 -48.88
N GLN A 7 9.01 0.26 -48.04
CA GLN A 7 8.67 0.39 -46.63
C GLN A 7 7.31 1.09 -46.52
N THR A 8 6.30 0.37 -46.05
CA THR A 8 5.02 0.96 -45.70
C THR A 8 5.20 1.90 -44.51
N PRO A 9 4.68 3.14 -44.53
CA PRO A 9 4.77 4.07 -43.41
C PRO A 9 3.98 3.51 -42.21
N LYS A 10 4.64 3.37 -41.05
CA LYS A 10 3.94 3.13 -39.78
C LYS A 10 3.20 4.41 -39.41
N TRP A 11 1.90 4.48 -39.66
CA TRP A 11 1.03 5.52 -39.10
C TRP A 11 1.03 5.40 -37.57
N PRO A 12 1.09 6.53 -36.82
CA PRO A 12 0.90 6.49 -35.38
C PRO A 12 -0.48 5.92 -35.09
N LYS A 13 -0.56 4.94 -34.18
CA LYS A 13 -1.84 4.37 -33.76
C LYS A 13 -2.67 5.51 -33.17
N GLN A 14 -3.81 5.83 -33.79
CA GLN A 14 -4.79 6.76 -33.23
C GLN A 14 -5.20 6.24 -31.86
N THR A 15 -4.87 6.97 -30.81
CA THR A 15 -5.35 6.70 -29.46
C THR A 15 -6.85 6.97 -29.45
N ASN A 16 -7.64 5.94 -29.13
CA ASN A 16 -9.08 6.09 -28.93
C ASN A 16 -9.28 7.03 -27.73
N PRO A 17 -10.00 8.17 -27.85
CA PRO A 17 -10.19 9.10 -26.75
C PRO A 17 -10.78 8.46 -25.47
N SER A 18 -11.51 7.35 -25.62
CA SER A 18 -12.06 6.58 -24.48
C SER A 18 -11.05 5.61 -23.85
N GLN A 19 -9.89 5.37 -24.48
CA GLN A 19 -8.86 4.43 -24.00
C GLN A 19 -7.45 5.01 -24.17
N PRO A 20 -7.11 6.06 -23.42
CA PRO A 20 -5.86 6.82 -23.59
C PRO A 20 -4.60 6.01 -23.28
N LEU A 21 -4.71 4.91 -22.52
CA LEU A 21 -3.62 3.99 -22.20
C LEU A 21 -3.63 2.72 -23.08
N SER A 22 -4.35 2.74 -24.20
CA SER A 22 -4.42 1.60 -25.12
C SER A 22 -3.03 1.20 -25.64
N GLY A 23 -2.70 -0.09 -25.50
CA GLY A 23 -1.41 -0.64 -25.91
C GLY A 23 -0.25 -0.32 -24.95
N LYS A 24 -0.54 0.24 -23.79
CA LYS A 24 0.44 0.48 -22.72
C LYS A 24 0.37 -0.63 -21.65
N THR A 25 1.52 -1.08 -21.19
CA THR A 25 1.65 -2.01 -20.07
C THR A 25 2.08 -1.24 -18.83
N VAL A 26 1.23 -1.26 -17.80
CA VAL A 26 1.42 -0.56 -16.52
C VAL A 26 1.74 -1.58 -15.43
N LEU A 27 2.90 -1.44 -14.79
CA LEU A 27 3.29 -2.23 -13.64
C LEU A 27 2.83 -1.55 -12.34
N ILE A 28 2.00 -2.25 -11.55
CA ILE A 28 1.54 -1.80 -10.23
C ILE A 28 2.42 -2.42 -9.16
N THR A 29 2.99 -1.59 -8.26
CA THR A 29 3.90 -2.05 -7.18
C THR A 29 3.25 -2.12 -5.79
N ARG A 30 1.95 -1.85 -5.67
CA ARG A 30 1.21 -1.91 -4.39
C ARG A 30 1.03 -3.35 -3.91
N ALA A 31 0.68 -3.50 -2.60
CA ALA A 31 0.30 -4.80 -2.05
C ALA A 31 -0.93 -5.37 -2.79
N ALA A 32 -0.92 -6.68 -3.06
CA ALA A 32 -1.90 -7.36 -3.90
C ALA A 32 -3.36 -7.09 -3.47
N ASP A 33 -3.66 -7.19 -2.17
CA ASP A 33 -5.01 -7.01 -1.60
C ASP A 33 -5.61 -5.60 -1.83
N SER A 34 -4.80 -4.62 -2.23
CA SER A 34 -5.22 -3.24 -2.44
C SER A 34 -5.24 -2.80 -3.89
N ASN A 35 -5.02 -3.72 -4.84
CA ASN A 35 -4.83 -3.39 -6.25
C ASN A 35 -6.11 -3.40 -7.09
N ALA A 36 -7.15 -4.15 -6.69
CA ALA A 36 -8.30 -4.46 -7.54
C ALA A 36 -8.95 -3.22 -8.18
N THR A 37 -9.25 -2.19 -7.39
CA THR A 37 -9.88 -0.96 -7.88
C THR A 37 -8.97 -0.18 -8.83
N PHE A 38 -7.67 -0.08 -8.50
CA PHE A 38 -6.72 0.64 -9.34
C PHE A 38 -6.42 -0.10 -10.64
N ARG A 39 -6.32 -1.42 -10.58
CA ARG A 39 -6.22 -2.30 -11.74
C ARG A 39 -7.39 -2.08 -12.69
N GLN A 40 -8.64 -2.20 -12.18
CA GLN A 40 -9.85 -1.99 -12.96
C GLN A 40 -9.89 -0.60 -13.60
N LEU A 41 -9.47 0.43 -12.88
CA LEU A 41 -9.38 1.78 -13.41
C LEU A 41 -8.42 1.86 -14.59
N LEU A 42 -7.20 1.35 -14.46
CA LEU A 42 -6.20 1.36 -15.55
C LEU A 42 -6.66 0.52 -16.77
N GLU A 43 -7.25 -0.64 -16.50
CA GLU A 43 -7.81 -1.51 -17.56
C GLU A 43 -8.97 -0.82 -18.29
N SER A 44 -9.84 -0.07 -17.58
CA SER A 44 -10.90 0.72 -18.22
C SER A 44 -10.37 1.83 -19.13
N LEU A 45 -9.16 2.33 -18.84
CA LEU A 45 -8.45 3.29 -19.67
C LEU A 45 -7.66 2.63 -20.83
N GLY A 46 -7.75 1.31 -20.98
CA GLY A 46 -7.15 0.53 -22.06
C GLY A 46 -5.75 -0.03 -21.76
N ALA A 47 -5.23 0.11 -20.55
CA ALA A 47 -3.92 -0.44 -20.19
C ALA A 47 -3.95 -1.96 -20.03
N GLN A 48 -2.83 -2.61 -20.35
CA GLN A 48 -2.51 -3.93 -19.80
C GLN A 48 -1.86 -3.73 -18.44
N VAL A 49 -2.33 -4.47 -17.43
CA VAL A 49 -1.82 -4.32 -16.07
C VAL A 49 -1.02 -5.55 -15.66
N LEU A 50 0.23 -5.32 -15.26
CA LEU A 50 1.05 -6.29 -14.55
C LEU A 50 1.10 -5.91 -13.07
N GLU A 51 1.17 -6.89 -12.20
CA GLU A 51 1.31 -6.69 -10.77
C GLU A 51 2.65 -7.25 -10.29
N MET A 52 3.36 -6.41 -9.56
CA MET A 52 4.56 -6.77 -8.82
C MET A 52 4.43 -6.18 -7.41
N PRO A 53 3.71 -6.83 -6.51
CA PRO A 53 3.61 -6.36 -5.15
C PRO A 53 5.01 -6.16 -4.55
N ALA A 54 5.39 -4.91 -4.29
CA ALA A 54 6.65 -4.58 -3.63
C ALA A 54 6.51 -4.50 -2.10
N LEU A 55 5.37 -4.98 -1.59
CA LEU A 55 5.06 -5.01 -0.17
C LEU A 55 4.08 -6.15 0.09
N GLU A 56 4.42 -7.00 1.04
CA GLU A 56 3.57 -8.08 1.54
C GLU A 56 3.19 -7.82 2.99
N ILE A 57 1.96 -8.18 3.33
CA ILE A 57 1.47 -8.21 4.70
C ILE A 57 1.43 -9.66 5.14
N ILE A 58 2.21 -9.97 6.17
CA ILE A 58 2.36 -11.34 6.69
C ILE A 58 2.12 -11.35 8.21
N PRO A 59 1.93 -12.54 8.81
CA PRO A 59 1.85 -12.69 10.26
C PRO A 59 3.02 -12.02 10.99
N PRO A 60 2.86 -11.64 12.27
CA PRO A 60 3.96 -11.15 13.08
C PRO A 60 4.99 -12.27 13.30
N SER A 61 6.22 -11.91 13.67
CA SER A 61 7.28 -12.87 14.00
C SER A 61 6.91 -13.80 15.16
N SER A 62 6.04 -13.31 16.06
CA SER A 62 5.49 -14.09 17.18
C SER A 62 4.08 -13.61 17.51
N TRP A 63 3.18 -14.57 17.72
CA TRP A 63 1.83 -14.33 18.20
C TRP A 63 1.73 -14.17 19.73
N GLN A 64 2.76 -14.53 20.47
CA GLN A 64 2.69 -14.67 21.92
C GLN A 64 2.25 -13.38 22.62
N ALA A 65 2.77 -12.22 22.23
CA ALA A 65 2.38 -10.95 22.83
C ALA A 65 0.90 -10.62 22.55
N LEU A 66 0.43 -10.85 21.32
CA LEU A 66 -0.96 -10.63 20.94
C LEU A 66 -1.88 -11.62 21.68
N ASP A 67 -1.54 -12.90 21.73
CA ASP A 67 -2.31 -13.94 22.42
C ASP A 67 -2.49 -13.64 23.91
N ASN A 68 -1.41 -13.26 24.59
CA ASN A 68 -1.44 -12.90 26.01
C ASN A 68 -2.38 -11.71 26.26
N ASN A 69 -2.39 -10.71 25.36
CA ASN A 69 -3.29 -9.56 25.50
C ASN A 69 -4.73 -9.90 25.12
N ILE A 70 -4.96 -10.78 24.15
CA ILE A 70 -6.30 -11.30 23.83
C ILE A 70 -6.88 -12.11 25.01
N GLN A 71 -6.07 -12.91 25.69
CA GLN A 71 -6.50 -13.67 26.87
C GLN A 71 -6.93 -12.74 28.02
N ASN A 72 -6.30 -11.58 28.14
CA ASN A 72 -6.56 -10.56 29.15
C ASN A 72 -7.34 -9.35 28.62
N LEU A 73 -8.11 -9.51 27.55
CA LEU A 73 -8.78 -8.41 26.84
C LEU A 73 -9.80 -7.68 27.74
N GLU A 74 -10.35 -8.35 28.73
CA GLU A 74 -11.21 -7.77 29.78
C GLU A 74 -10.56 -6.67 30.61
N SER A 75 -9.22 -6.63 30.65
CA SER A 75 -8.48 -5.61 31.39
C SER A 75 -8.30 -4.30 30.61
N PHE A 76 -8.74 -4.23 29.36
CA PHE A 76 -8.62 -3.05 28.52
C PHE A 76 -9.94 -2.28 28.44
N ASP A 77 -9.85 -0.95 28.42
CA ASP A 77 -10.98 -0.04 28.18
C ASP A 77 -11.19 0.21 26.70
N TRP A 78 -10.10 0.26 25.92
CA TRP A 78 -10.12 0.61 24.51
C TRP A 78 -9.25 -0.33 23.68
N LEU A 79 -9.75 -0.58 22.46
CA LEU A 79 -9.03 -1.21 21.38
C LEU A 79 -8.91 -0.22 20.22
N ILE A 80 -7.68 0.15 19.82
CA ILE A 80 -7.47 1.14 18.77
C ILE A 80 -6.88 0.48 17.53
N PHE A 81 -7.51 0.69 16.38
CA PHE A 81 -6.99 0.25 15.09
C PHE A 81 -6.56 1.43 14.21
N THR A 82 -5.31 1.42 13.80
CA THR A 82 -4.74 2.41 12.87
C THR A 82 -4.77 1.94 11.40
N SER A 83 -5.13 0.67 11.16
CA SER A 83 -5.17 0.07 9.82
C SER A 83 -6.16 -1.09 9.73
N ALA A 84 -6.66 -1.35 8.52
CA ALA A 84 -7.49 -2.52 8.22
C ALA A 84 -6.74 -3.85 8.51
N ASN A 85 -5.42 -3.90 8.25
CA ASN A 85 -4.61 -5.08 8.55
C ASN A 85 -4.59 -5.40 10.05
N GLY A 86 -4.51 -4.38 10.91
CA GLY A 86 -4.61 -4.58 12.36
C GLY A 86 -5.95 -5.20 12.77
N VAL A 87 -7.06 -4.78 12.15
CA VAL A 87 -8.38 -5.39 12.34
C VAL A 87 -8.33 -6.85 11.88
N GLN A 88 -7.94 -7.10 10.64
CA GLN A 88 -7.92 -8.43 10.04
C GLN A 88 -7.16 -9.44 10.90
N TYR A 89 -5.91 -9.13 11.24
CA TYR A 89 -5.04 -10.05 11.96
C TYR A 89 -5.49 -10.27 13.41
N LEU A 90 -6.02 -9.24 14.09
CA LEU A 90 -6.60 -9.43 15.43
C LEU A 90 -7.82 -10.37 15.38
N PHE A 91 -8.75 -10.15 14.45
CA PHE A 91 -9.96 -10.97 14.36
C PHE A 91 -9.66 -12.40 13.96
N GLN A 92 -8.77 -12.61 12.98
CA GLN A 92 -8.27 -13.95 12.67
C GLN A 92 -7.66 -14.64 13.89
N ARG A 93 -6.94 -13.88 14.72
CA ARG A 93 -6.32 -14.46 15.92
C ARG A 93 -7.33 -14.76 17.02
N LEU A 94 -8.35 -13.91 17.18
CA LEU A 94 -9.50 -14.19 18.06
C LEU A 94 -10.18 -15.51 17.68
N ASP A 95 -10.45 -15.70 16.39
CA ASP A 95 -11.07 -16.94 15.88
C ASP A 95 -10.22 -18.18 16.18
N VAL A 96 -8.90 -18.12 15.93
CA VAL A 96 -7.96 -19.21 16.26
C VAL A 96 -7.97 -19.53 17.76
N LEU A 97 -8.14 -18.54 18.62
CA LEU A 97 -8.19 -18.71 20.07
C LEU A 97 -9.60 -19.03 20.61
N GLY A 98 -10.58 -19.19 19.72
CA GLY A 98 -11.99 -19.47 20.10
C GLY A 98 -12.66 -18.32 20.87
N LYS A 99 -12.18 -17.10 20.68
CA LYS A 99 -12.70 -15.89 21.35
C LYS A 99 -13.53 -15.04 20.40
N ASN A 100 -14.54 -14.35 20.96
CA ASN A 100 -15.35 -13.41 20.20
C ASN A 100 -15.32 -12.04 20.88
N ILE A 101 -14.98 -11.00 20.12
CA ILE A 101 -14.88 -9.62 20.63
C ILE A 101 -16.18 -9.12 21.28
N ARG A 102 -17.35 -9.63 20.84
CA ARG A 102 -18.66 -9.29 21.41
C ARG A 102 -18.86 -9.75 22.87
N GLN A 103 -18.02 -10.66 23.35
CA GLN A 103 -18.02 -11.09 24.76
C GLN A 103 -17.48 -9.99 25.71
N PHE A 104 -16.80 -8.99 25.15
CA PHE A 104 -16.18 -7.90 25.88
C PHE A 104 -16.99 -6.60 25.68
N SER A 105 -18.24 -6.58 26.16
CA SER A 105 -19.19 -5.46 25.97
C SER A 105 -18.75 -4.12 26.54
N HIS A 106 -17.79 -4.10 27.46
CA HIS A 106 -17.19 -2.90 28.04
C HIS A 106 -16.06 -2.33 27.17
N LEU A 107 -15.48 -3.13 26.26
CA LEU A 107 -14.34 -2.74 25.43
C LEU A 107 -14.83 -1.83 24.29
N LYS A 108 -14.42 -0.59 24.33
CA LYS A 108 -14.70 0.39 23.27
C LYS A 108 -13.68 0.27 22.14
N ILE A 109 -14.12 0.55 20.92
CA ILE A 109 -13.28 0.44 19.72
C ILE A 109 -13.14 1.79 19.04
N ALA A 110 -11.90 2.23 18.84
CA ALA A 110 -11.60 3.41 18.06
C ALA A 110 -10.82 3.01 16.78
N VAL A 111 -11.09 3.70 15.68
CA VAL A 111 -10.38 3.52 14.40
C VAL A 111 -9.91 4.84 13.84
N VAL A 112 -8.72 4.90 13.26
CA VAL A 112 -8.17 6.15 12.75
C VAL A 112 -8.84 6.59 11.45
N GLY A 113 -9.16 5.66 10.53
CA GLY A 113 -9.59 6.02 9.18
C GLY A 113 -10.87 5.34 8.70
N LYS A 114 -11.56 5.98 7.74
CA LYS A 114 -12.80 5.45 7.13
C LYS A 114 -12.66 4.02 6.61
N LYS A 115 -11.54 3.72 5.91
CA LYS A 115 -11.27 2.36 5.38
C LYS A 115 -11.18 1.33 6.49
N THR A 116 -10.57 1.69 7.64
CA THR A 116 -10.47 0.81 8.80
C THR A 116 -11.85 0.59 9.43
N ALA A 117 -12.68 1.64 9.52
CA ALA A 117 -14.05 1.54 10.00
C ALA A 117 -14.92 0.66 9.09
N GLN A 118 -14.83 0.85 7.79
CA GLN A 118 -15.53 -0.01 6.80
C GLN A 118 -15.07 -1.46 6.90
N PHE A 119 -13.77 -1.71 7.09
CA PHE A 119 -13.26 -3.06 7.24
C PHE A 119 -13.77 -3.72 8.54
N LEU A 120 -13.84 -2.98 9.64
CA LEU A 120 -14.40 -3.44 10.91
C LEU A 120 -15.88 -3.82 10.77
N SER A 121 -16.63 -3.13 9.92
CA SER A 121 -18.05 -3.44 9.67
C SER A 121 -18.28 -4.82 9.04
N HIS A 122 -17.31 -5.40 8.34
CA HIS A 122 -17.40 -6.77 7.83
C HIS A 122 -17.49 -7.82 8.95
N TYR A 123 -17.00 -7.48 10.15
CA TYR A 123 -17.16 -8.31 11.36
C TYR A 123 -18.44 -7.98 12.13
N GLY A 124 -19.32 -7.13 11.57
CA GLY A 124 -20.57 -6.70 12.19
C GLY A 124 -20.37 -5.80 13.40
N ILE A 125 -19.29 -5.01 13.43
CA ILE A 125 -18.92 -4.12 14.53
C ILE A 125 -18.79 -2.70 14.00
N SER A 126 -19.40 -1.76 14.71
CA SER A 126 -19.21 -0.33 14.49
C SER A 126 -18.21 0.23 15.50
N PRO A 127 -17.30 1.09 15.11
CA PRO A 127 -16.40 1.75 16.07
C PRO A 127 -17.18 2.72 16.95
N ASP A 128 -16.80 2.83 18.22
CA ASP A 128 -17.32 3.82 19.16
C ASP A 128 -16.75 5.21 18.88
N PHE A 129 -15.55 5.27 18.27
CA PHE A 129 -14.93 6.54 17.92
C PHE A 129 -14.15 6.48 16.61
N VAL A 130 -14.37 7.50 15.77
CA VAL A 130 -13.59 7.77 14.54
C VAL A 130 -13.26 9.26 14.54
N PRO A 131 -11.98 9.66 14.45
CA PRO A 131 -11.60 11.07 14.48
C PRO A 131 -12.08 11.82 13.23
N PRO A 132 -12.37 13.13 13.34
CA PRO A 132 -12.92 13.92 12.23
C PRO A 132 -11.99 14.00 11.01
N ASP A 133 -10.67 14.09 11.23
CA ASP A 133 -9.68 14.25 10.16
C ASP A 133 -9.09 12.93 9.65
N PHE A 134 -9.53 11.79 10.20
CA PHE A 134 -9.08 10.45 9.81
C PHE A 134 -7.56 10.23 9.88
N ILE A 135 -6.88 10.93 10.80
CA ILE A 135 -5.44 10.80 11.08
C ILE A 135 -5.20 10.50 12.57
N ALA A 136 -4.02 9.94 12.85
CA ALA A 136 -3.66 9.52 14.21
C ALA A 136 -3.61 10.69 15.22
N ASP A 137 -3.12 11.86 14.80
CA ASP A 137 -3.05 13.06 15.66
C ASP A 137 -4.45 13.56 16.03
N SER A 138 -5.40 13.49 15.08
CA SER A 138 -6.79 13.84 15.33
C SER A 138 -7.45 12.85 16.28
N LEU A 139 -7.10 11.56 16.24
CA LEU A 139 -7.60 10.57 17.20
C LEU A 139 -7.21 10.94 18.63
N ALA A 140 -5.94 11.27 18.87
CA ALA A 140 -5.47 11.64 20.19
C ALA A 140 -6.07 12.98 20.68
N SER A 141 -6.19 13.99 19.79
CA SER A 141 -6.70 15.33 20.16
C SER A 141 -8.20 15.36 20.43
N HIS A 142 -9.00 14.58 19.70
CA HIS A 142 -10.47 14.53 19.81
C HIS A 142 -10.99 13.29 20.55
N PHE A 143 -10.15 12.63 21.34
CA PHE A 143 -10.59 11.44 22.06
C PHE A 143 -11.83 11.71 22.91
N PRO A 144 -12.88 10.85 22.86
CA PRO A 144 -14.23 11.20 23.37
C PRO A 144 -14.35 11.23 24.89
N GLU A 145 -13.30 10.82 25.61
CA GLU A 145 -13.28 10.82 27.08
C GLU A 145 -11.88 11.11 27.65
N GLN A 146 -11.81 11.34 28.96
CA GLN A 146 -10.53 11.49 29.64
C GLN A 146 -9.80 10.14 29.67
N LEU A 147 -8.51 10.17 29.35
CA LEU A 147 -7.68 8.97 29.22
C LEU A 147 -6.93 8.61 30.49
N GLN A 148 -7.03 9.42 31.55
CA GLN A 148 -6.37 9.15 32.83
C GLN A 148 -6.77 7.78 33.38
N GLY A 149 -5.78 6.90 33.55
CA GLY A 149 -5.97 5.54 34.07
C GLY A 149 -6.59 4.54 33.09
N LYS A 150 -6.90 4.95 31.85
CA LYS A 150 -7.43 4.05 30.82
C LYS A 150 -6.34 3.16 30.25
N LYS A 151 -6.68 1.89 30.00
CA LYS A 151 -5.80 0.91 29.38
C LYS A 151 -6.22 0.65 27.95
N ILE A 152 -5.31 0.84 27.02
CA ILE A 152 -5.54 0.79 25.56
C ILE A 152 -4.72 -0.32 24.94
N LEU A 153 -5.35 -1.21 24.18
CA LEU A 153 -4.67 -2.17 23.32
C LEU A 153 -4.56 -1.60 21.91
N LEU A 154 -3.35 -1.59 21.36
CA LEU A 154 -3.04 -1.08 20.02
C LEU A 154 -2.36 -2.17 19.18
N PRO A 155 -3.13 -3.03 18.49
CA PRO A 155 -2.59 -3.96 17.51
C PRO A 155 -2.10 -3.20 16.27
N ARG A 156 -0.80 -3.35 15.93
CA ARG A 156 -0.19 -2.59 14.85
C ARG A 156 0.84 -3.40 14.07
N VAL A 157 1.41 -2.78 13.03
CA VAL A 157 2.56 -3.35 12.33
C VAL A 157 3.74 -3.52 13.29
N GLU A 158 4.45 -4.65 13.16
CA GLU A 158 5.56 -5.00 14.06
C GLU A 158 6.70 -3.98 14.03
N THR A 159 7.02 -3.44 12.85
CA THR A 159 8.08 -2.45 12.67
C THR A 159 7.63 -1.26 11.83
N GLY A 160 8.15 -0.07 12.13
CA GLY A 160 7.92 1.15 11.34
C GLY A 160 6.56 1.82 11.57
N GLY A 161 5.91 1.59 12.69
CA GLY A 161 4.73 2.32 13.12
C GLY A 161 5.07 3.74 13.59
N ARG A 162 4.06 4.65 13.57
CA ARG A 162 4.23 6.01 14.09
C ARG A 162 4.09 6.03 15.61
N ASP A 163 5.13 6.46 16.31
CA ASP A 163 5.14 6.49 17.79
C ASP A 163 4.39 7.69 18.38
N LEU A 164 4.08 8.70 17.55
CA LEU A 164 3.44 9.95 18.02
C LEU A 164 2.07 9.70 18.66
N LEU A 165 1.24 8.81 18.08
CA LEU A 165 -0.07 8.48 18.68
C LEU A 165 0.09 7.90 20.09
N VAL A 166 1.01 6.97 20.27
CA VAL A 166 1.28 6.35 21.58
C VAL A 166 1.74 7.38 22.58
N GLN A 167 2.67 8.25 22.18
CA GLN A 167 3.17 9.35 23.01
C GLN A 167 2.03 10.28 23.46
N GLN A 168 1.18 10.70 22.52
CA GLN A 168 0.05 11.62 22.81
C GLN A 168 -0.99 10.98 23.75
N LEU A 169 -1.34 9.70 23.54
CA LEU A 169 -2.28 9.00 24.41
C LEU A 169 -1.68 8.80 25.81
N THR A 170 -0.40 8.46 25.90
CA THR A 170 0.32 8.31 27.20
C THR A 170 0.42 9.63 27.94
N GLN A 171 0.73 10.74 27.25
CA GLN A 171 0.74 12.08 27.86
C GLN A 171 -0.62 12.49 28.45
N LYS A 172 -1.71 11.95 27.89
CA LYS A 172 -3.09 12.14 28.41
C LYS A 172 -3.44 11.16 29.55
N GLY A 173 -2.48 10.37 30.03
CA GLY A 173 -2.63 9.49 31.19
C GLY A 173 -3.09 8.07 30.88
N ALA A 174 -3.13 7.66 29.61
CA ALA A 174 -3.43 6.28 29.23
C ALA A 174 -2.22 5.36 29.40
N THR A 175 -2.48 4.10 29.72
CA THR A 175 -1.52 3.00 29.57
C THR A 175 -1.74 2.35 28.20
N VAL A 176 -0.85 2.61 27.25
CA VAL A 176 -0.96 2.04 25.90
C VAL A 176 -0.09 0.79 25.78
N VAL A 177 -0.72 -0.33 25.42
CA VAL A 177 -0.07 -1.61 25.17
C VAL A 177 -0.05 -1.83 23.65
N GLU A 178 1.12 -1.64 23.07
CA GLU A 178 1.34 -1.90 21.65
C GLU A 178 1.66 -3.39 21.44
N VAL A 179 1.04 -4.01 20.46
CA VAL A 179 1.31 -5.41 20.10
C VAL A 179 1.46 -5.57 18.60
N ALA A 180 2.46 -6.34 18.21
CA ALA A 180 2.63 -6.74 16.82
C ALA A 180 1.45 -7.64 16.42
N ALA A 181 0.68 -7.20 15.42
CA ALA A 181 -0.42 -7.98 14.84
C ALA A 181 -0.05 -8.51 13.44
N TYR A 182 0.83 -7.81 12.71
CA TYR A 182 1.27 -8.18 11.38
C TYR A 182 2.63 -7.54 11.06
N GLN A 183 3.27 -8.05 10.02
CA GLN A 183 4.45 -7.45 9.42
C GLN A 183 4.13 -6.87 8.05
N SER A 184 4.91 -5.87 7.66
CA SER A 184 4.92 -5.31 6.30
C SER A 184 6.32 -5.47 5.74
N VAL A 185 6.51 -6.48 4.92
CA VAL A 185 7.83 -6.90 4.45
C VAL A 185 8.04 -6.60 2.96
N CYS A 186 9.30 -6.58 2.54
CA CYS A 186 9.67 -6.59 1.14
C CYS A 186 9.64 -8.04 0.65
N PRO A 187 8.94 -8.36 -0.46
CA PRO A 187 9.03 -9.68 -1.08
C PRO A 187 10.48 -10.05 -1.42
N GLU A 188 10.81 -11.32 -1.28
CA GLU A 188 12.19 -11.77 -1.52
C GLU A 188 12.54 -11.87 -3.00
N LYS A 189 11.55 -12.12 -3.85
CA LYS A 189 11.77 -12.43 -5.27
C LYS A 189 10.82 -11.66 -6.17
N MET A 190 11.32 -11.33 -7.37
CA MET A 190 10.49 -10.87 -8.47
C MET A 190 9.81 -12.06 -9.16
N ASP A 191 8.56 -11.89 -9.55
CA ASP A 191 7.86 -12.87 -10.39
C ASP A 191 8.53 -13.00 -11.76
N ASP A 192 8.66 -14.23 -12.25
CA ASP A 192 9.28 -14.52 -13.55
C ASP A 192 8.58 -13.82 -14.73
N THR A 193 7.27 -13.63 -14.65
CA THR A 193 6.50 -12.91 -15.68
C THR A 193 6.90 -11.45 -15.74
N VAL A 194 7.07 -10.82 -14.58
CA VAL A 194 7.53 -9.43 -14.48
C VAL A 194 8.97 -9.30 -14.93
N TRP A 195 9.84 -10.24 -14.53
CA TRP A 195 11.23 -10.25 -15.00
C TRP A 195 11.31 -10.35 -16.53
N LYS A 196 10.56 -11.28 -17.14
CA LYS A 196 10.49 -11.40 -18.60
C LYS A 196 9.98 -10.13 -19.27
N ALA A 197 9.01 -9.44 -18.66
CA ALA A 197 8.50 -8.18 -19.17
C ALA A 197 9.54 -7.07 -19.15
N PHE A 198 10.41 -6.99 -18.13
CA PHE A 198 11.56 -6.07 -18.10
C PHE A 198 12.57 -6.39 -19.19
N VAL A 199 12.97 -7.66 -19.33
CA VAL A 199 13.94 -8.10 -20.34
C VAL A 199 13.45 -7.85 -21.75
N ASN A 200 12.16 -8.11 -22.00
CA ASN A 200 11.53 -7.89 -23.31
C ASN A 200 11.15 -6.42 -23.56
N LYS A 201 11.38 -5.51 -22.60
CA LYS A 201 11.03 -4.09 -22.68
C LYS A 201 9.56 -3.86 -23.02
N THR A 202 8.68 -4.66 -22.41
CA THR A 202 7.23 -4.57 -22.62
C THR A 202 6.52 -3.74 -21.57
N ILE A 203 7.22 -3.29 -20.51
CA ILE A 203 6.69 -2.40 -19.49
C ILE A 203 6.86 -0.96 -19.96
N ASP A 204 5.75 -0.23 -20.11
CA ASP A 204 5.76 1.20 -20.46
C ASP A 204 5.81 2.10 -19.21
N VAL A 205 5.14 1.70 -18.13
CA VAL A 205 4.98 2.51 -16.90
C VAL A 205 5.16 1.67 -15.66
N ILE A 206 5.80 2.24 -14.63
CA ILE A 206 5.77 1.70 -13.27
C ILE A 206 5.11 2.74 -12.37
N THR A 207 4.13 2.32 -11.53
CA THR A 207 3.43 3.20 -10.61
C THR A 207 3.84 2.94 -9.17
N PHE A 208 4.10 4.03 -8.42
CA PHE A 208 4.46 3.99 -7.01
C PHE A 208 3.48 4.81 -6.17
N ALA A 209 2.89 4.18 -5.16
CA ALA A 209 1.94 4.80 -4.24
C ALA A 209 2.53 5.10 -2.84
N SER A 210 3.82 4.83 -2.62
CA SER A 210 4.51 5.18 -1.37
C SER A 210 6.02 5.08 -1.53
N SER A 211 6.76 5.84 -0.71
CA SER A 211 8.22 5.75 -0.62
C SER A 211 8.72 4.34 -0.28
N LYS A 212 7.98 3.60 0.53
CA LYS A 212 8.34 2.22 0.90
C LYS A 212 8.31 1.30 -0.31
N THR A 213 7.28 1.39 -1.17
CA THR A 213 7.21 0.57 -2.38
C THR A 213 8.31 0.90 -3.40
N VAL A 214 8.76 2.16 -3.48
CA VAL A 214 9.92 2.52 -4.30
C VAL A 214 11.19 1.83 -3.82
N ARG A 215 11.49 1.91 -2.52
CA ARG A 215 12.69 1.31 -1.93
C ARG A 215 12.67 -0.23 -2.05
N ASN A 216 11.52 -0.83 -1.78
CA ASN A 216 11.34 -2.29 -1.90
C ASN A 216 11.46 -2.75 -3.36
N PHE A 217 10.86 -2.02 -4.30
CA PHE A 217 11.02 -2.30 -5.74
C PHE A 217 12.49 -2.29 -6.16
N HIS A 218 13.23 -1.25 -5.75
CA HIS A 218 14.66 -1.17 -6.02
C HIS A 218 15.43 -2.34 -5.40
N GLN A 219 15.10 -2.73 -4.17
CA GLN A 219 15.72 -3.87 -3.49
C GLN A 219 15.48 -5.16 -4.26
N ILE A 220 14.22 -5.47 -4.61
CA ILE A 220 13.84 -6.68 -5.35
C ILE A 220 14.56 -6.72 -6.71
N LEU A 221 14.54 -5.60 -7.45
CA LEU A 221 15.20 -5.53 -8.76
C LEU A 221 16.72 -5.69 -8.63
N SER A 222 17.34 -5.07 -7.62
CA SER A 222 18.78 -5.19 -7.36
C SER A 222 19.18 -6.63 -6.99
N GLN A 223 18.38 -7.31 -6.17
CA GLN A 223 18.59 -8.73 -5.85
C GLN A 223 18.43 -9.62 -7.08
N THR A 224 17.42 -9.37 -7.91
CA THR A 224 17.23 -10.11 -9.17
C THR A 224 18.42 -9.92 -10.11
N LEU A 225 18.96 -8.70 -10.23
CA LEU A 225 20.13 -8.41 -11.05
C LEU A 225 21.40 -9.13 -10.62
N GLN A 226 21.57 -9.50 -9.34
CA GLN A 226 22.70 -10.32 -8.90
C GLN A 226 22.75 -11.69 -9.59
N HIS A 227 21.59 -12.23 -9.95
CA HIS A 227 21.47 -13.49 -10.69
C HIS A 227 21.48 -13.31 -12.22
N HIS A 228 21.47 -12.05 -12.70
CA HIS A 228 21.40 -11.70 -14.13
C HIS A 228 22.46 -10.65 -14.50
N PRO A 229 23.78 -10.96 -14.44
CA PRO A 229 24.88 -9.98 -14.55
C PRO A 229 24.97 -9.27 -15.91
N HIS A 230 24.26 -9.77 -16.93
CA HIS A 230 24.19 -9.11 -18.27
C HIS A 230 23.26 -7.90 -18.31
N TYR A 231 22.45 -7.69 -17.27
CA TYR A 231 21.52 -6.56 -17.17
C TYR A 231 21.95 -5.59 -16.07
N ASN A 232 21.54 -4.35 -16.19
CA ASN A 232 21.74 -3.35 -15.15
C ASN A 232 20.48 -2.49 -15.00
N LEU A 233 20.31 -1.91 -13.82
CA LEU A 233 19.14 -1.13 -13.46
C LEU A 233 18.87 0.04 -14.42
N PRO A 234 19.86 0.88 -14.81
CA PRO A 234 19.63 1.96 -15.76
C PRO A 234 19.09 1.47 -17.12
N SER A 235 19.63 0.38 -17.66
CA SER A 235 19.20 -0.12 -18.98
C SER A 235 17.80 -0.70 -18.98
N LEU A 236 17.36 -1.29 -17.86
CA LEU A 236 16.01 -1.83 -17.70
C LEU A 236 14.98 -0.72 -17.48
N LEU A 237 15.35 0.32 -16.74
CA LEU A 237 14.43 1.42 -16.42
C LEU A 237 14.41 2.53 -17.46
N GLN A 238 15.46 2.67 -18.30
CA GLN A 238 15.58 3.77 -19.26
C GLN A 238 14.33 3.94 -20.17
N PRO A 239 13.72 2.86 -20.72
CA PRO A 239 12.53 2.99 -21.57
C PRO A 239 11.21 3.13 -20.78
N VAL A 240 11.23 3.05 -19.44
CA VAL A 240 10.05 2.94 -18.61
C VAL A 240 9.71 4.27 -17.97
N ILE A 241 8.46 4.69 -18.03
CA ILE A 241 7.93 5.88 -17.35
C ILE A 241 7.78 5.59 -15.85
N ILE A 242 8.37 6.40 -14.99
CA ILE A 242 8.25 6.29 -13.53
C ILE A 242 7.19 7.27 -13.05
N ALA A 243 6.08 6.73 -12.53
CA ALA A 243 4.94 7.51 -12.06
C ALA A 243 4.74 7.37 -10.55
N SER A 244 4.55 8.50 -9.87
CA SER A 244 4.37 8.56 -8.42
C SER A 244 3.09 9.24 -7.99
N ILE A 245 2.55 8.82 -6.85
CA ILE A 245 1.30 9.34 -6.28
C ILE A 245 1.43 10.75 -5.68
N GLY A 246 2.64 11.26 -5.49
CA GLY A 246 2.82 12.58 -4.89
C GLY A 246 4.25 12.85 -4.41
N PRO A 247 4.49 14.05 -3.85
CA PRO A 247 5.83 14.64 -3.69
C PRO A 247 6.79 13.83 -2.82
N GLN A 248 6.33 13.20 -1.73
CA GLN A 248 7.19 12.33 -0.90
C GLN A 248 7.67 11.10 -1.66
N THR A 249 6.77 10.48 -2.43
CA THR A 249 7.09 9.32 -3.26
C THR A 249 8.00 9.73 -4.42
N SER A 250 7.75 10.89 -5.05
CA SER A 250 8.59 11.47 -6.09
C SER A 250 10.01 11.74 -5.61
N ALA A 251 10.18 12.32 -4.42
CA ALA A 251 11.48 12.53 -3.82
C ALA A 251 12.26 11.22 -3.68
N THR A 252 11.57 10.14 -3.22
CA THR A 252 12.18 8.82 -3.12
C THR A 252 12.49 8.20 -4.49
N CYS A 253 11.64 8.40 -5.51
CA CYS A 253 11.94 7.95 -6.88
C CYS A 253 13.21 8.62 -7.41
N ARG A 254 13.36 9.93 -7.23
CA ARG A 254 14.58 10.65 -7.63
C ARG A 254 15.81 10.17 -6.89
N GLU A 255 15.71 9.98 -5.57
CA GLU A 255 16.79 9.48 -4.72
C GLU A 255 17.26 8.07 -5.12
N VAL A 256 16.32 7.15 -5.34
CA VAL A 256 16.58 5.71 -5.44
C VAL A 256 16.67 5.23 -6.89
N LEU A 257 15.82 5.78 -7.78
CA LEU A 257 15.72 5.38 -9.19
C LEU A 257 16.31 6.44 -10.15
N GLY A 258 16.76 7.59 -9.61
CA GLY A 258 17.37 8.68 -10.37
C GLY A 258 16.39 9.65 -11.01
N ARG A 259 15.10 9.34 -11.10
CA ARG A 259 14.09 10.21 -11.72
C ARG A 259 12.66 9.89 -11.29
N VAL A 260 11.77 10.78 -11.67
CA VAL A 260 10.32 10.59 -11.76
C VAL A 260 9.84 11.34 -13.00
N ASP A 261 9.00 10.73 -13.79
CA ASP A 261 8.54 11.28 -15.08
C ASP A 261 7.11 11.84 -14.94
N VAL A 262 6.28 11.22 -14.09
CA VAL A 262 4.90 11.66 -13.81
C VAL A 262 4.68 11.71 -12.30
N GLU A 263 4.18 12.85 -11.80
CA GLU A 263 3.68 13.00 -10.43
C GLU A 263 2.19 13.32 -10.48
N ALA A 264 1.38 12.61 -9.67
CA ALA A 264 -0.04 12.87 -9.61
C ALA A 264 -0.32 14.28 -9.08
N LYS A 265 -1.24 15.00 -9.72
CA LYS A 265 -1.70 16.33 -9.28
C LYS A 265 -2.57 16.22 -8.03
N GLU A 266 -3.41 15.20 -7.97
CA GLU A 266 -4.15 14.80 -6.78
C GLU A 266 -3.53 13.52 -6.23
N TYR A 267 -3.25 13.48 -4.92
CA TYR A 267 -2.48 12.40 -4.27
C TYR A 267 -3.36 11.18 -4.00
N THR A 268 -4.09 10.77 -5.04
CA THR A 268 -4.98 9.61 -5.08
C THR A 268 -4.59 8.67 -6.21
N LEU A 269 -5.13 7.46 -6.23
CA LEU A 269 -4.91 6.52 -7.34
C LEU A 269 -5.61 6.98 -8.61
N GLU A 270 -6.77 7.60 -8.46
CA GLU A 270 -7.54 8.24 -9.54
C GLU A 270 -6.73 9.39 -10.14
N GLY A 271 -6.15 10.25 -9.31
CA GLY A 271 -5.28 11.35 -9.74
C GLY A 271 -4.01 10.85 -10.45
N LEU A 272 -3.44 9.71 -10.00
CA LEU A 272 -2.30 9.09 -10.68
C LEU A 272 -2.69 8.56 -12.06
N ALA A 273 -3.82 7.86 -12.19
CA ALA A 273 -4.33 7.39 -13.46
C ALA A 273 -4.65 8.55 -14.42
N GLN A 274 -5.23 9.64 -13.92
CA GLN A 274 -5.49 10.84 -14.70
C GLN A 274 -4.21 11.48 -15.19
N SER A 275 -3.20 11.64 -14.34
CA SER A 275 -1.90 12.23 -14.73
C SER A 275 -1.17 11.39 -15.77
N LEU A 276 -1.28 10.06 -15.72
CA LEU A 276 -0.79 9.17 -16.77
C LEU A 276 -1.53 9.37 -18.10
N THR A 277 -2.86 9.50 -18.03
CA THR A 277 -3.68 9.80 -19.21
C THR A 277 -3.24 11.08 -19.90
N GLU A 278 -3.11 12.17 -19.13
CA GLU A 278 -2.67 13.47 -19.62
C GLU A 278 -1.27 13.40 -20.24
N PHE A 279 -0.34 12.67 -19.61
CA PHE A 279 1.01 12.48 -20.09
C PHE A 279 1.04 11.82 -21.49
N PHE A 280 0.29 10.74 -21.69
CA PHE A 280 0.26 10.04 -22.98
C PHE A 280 -0.59 10.71 -24.06
N GLN A 281 -1.45 11.64 -23.70
CA GLN A 281 -2.18 12.47 -24.66
C GLN A 281 -1.33 13.64 -25.21
N GLN A 282 -0.29 14.05 -24.47
CA GLN A 282 0.59 15.15 -24.85
C GLN A 282 1.87 14.67 -25.57
N SER A 283 2.15 13.36 -25.54
CA SER A 283 3.33 12.72 -26.17
C SER A 283 2.99 12.15 -27.54
#